data_ae1b03b1d75afeabc9926428a041c2d4
#
_entry.id   ae1b03b1d75afeabc9926428a041c2d4
#
_cell.length_a   1.000
_cell.length_b   1.000
_cell.length_c   1.000
_cell.angle_alpha   90.00
_cell.angle_beta   90.00
_cell.angle_gamma   90.00
#
_symmetry.space_group_name_H-M   'P 1'
#
loop_
_entity.id
_entity.type
_entity.pdbx_description
1 polymer ?
#
loop_
_entity_poly.entity_id
_entity_poly.type
_entity_poly.pdbx_seq_one_letter_code
_entity_poly.pdbx_strand_id
1 'polypeptide(L)'
;MSRFNDKRVLITGGSSGMGLAGARRIAAEGGAVAVTGLDAGRLAEAAKALPHGSPVLHNDAADPAAASDLAEAVQEWGLLDGLWLNAGYAAIGPLEEIDAAAFDAMMAANVRGPMLQLAALSPLLAPGASVVVTSSSSTYEGAAMTSLYAATKGALVAMARSWASALAPRGIRVNVLVPGPIETNFRHFLPDTARDAFESFVVSQVPLARAGTADEAAAVALFLLSDDASYVTGSQYAVDGGLVML
;
A
#
# COMPACT_ATOMS: atom_id res chain seq x y z
N MET A 1 0.34 -24.29 -5.67
CA MET A 1 0.60 -23.72 -7.01
C MET A 1 1.24 -22.36 -6.83
N SER A 2 2.23 -22.03 -7.64
CA SER A 2 2.94 -20.75 -7.55
C SER A 2 2.17 -19.71 -8.38
N ARG A 3 1.47 -18.79 -7.72
CA ARG A 3 0.60 -17.78 -8.38
C ARG A 3 1.38 -16.70 -9.12
N PHE A 4 2.67 -16.54 -8.79
CA PHE A 4 3.50 -15.46 -9.30
C PHE A 4 4.67 -15.93 -10.17
N ASN A 5 4.65 -17.19 -10.65
CA ASN A 5 5.68 -17.67 -11.59
C ASN A 5 5.80 -16.73 -12.78
N ASP A 6 7.04 -16.34 -13.09
CA ASP A 6 7.39 -15.44 -14.20
C ASP A 6 6.73 -14.04 -14.11
N LYS A 7 6.12 -13.67 -12.97
CA LYS A 7 5.52 -12.35 -12.73
C LYS A 7 6.52 -11.40 -12.07
N ARG A 8 6.51 -10.14 -12.50
CA ARG A 8 7.25 -9.04 -11.87
C ARG A 8 6.29 -8.13 -11.11
N VAL A 9 6.54 -7.94 -9.82
CA VAL A 9 5.69 -7.12 -8.96
C VAL A 9 6.51 -6.05 -8.26
N LEU A 10 6.10 -4.79 -8.41
CA LEU A 10 6.65 -3.67 -7.65
C LEU A 10 5.74 -3.34 -6.47
N ILE A 11 6.33 -3.15 -5.28
CA ILE A 11 5.62 -2.76 -4.06
C ILE A 11 6.22 -1.47 -3.51
N THR A 12 5.49 -0.37 -3.56
CA THR A 12 5.92 0.86 -2.87
C THR A 12 5.70 0.73 -1.36
N GLY A 13 6.63 1.25 -0.55
CA GLY A 13 6.59 1.02 0.89
C GLY A 13 6.77 -0.44 1.28
N GLY A 14 7.54 -1.20 0.48
CA GLY A 14 7.78 -2.63 0.66
C GLY A 14 8.95 -2.96 1.59
N SER A 15 9.57 -1.98 2.24
CA SER A 15 10.70 -2.21 3.15
C SER A 15 10.31 -2.67 4.56
N SER A 16 9.00 -2.69 4.87
CA SER A 16 8.49 -3.14 6.19
C SER A 16 7.00 -3.51 6.13
N GLY A 17 6.46 -4.00 7.26
CA GLY A 17 5.03 -4.23 7.45
C GLY A 17 4.38 -5.08 6.35
N MET A 18 3.18 -4.69 5.94
CA MET A 18 2.37 -5.41 4.94
C MET A 18 3.10 -5.56 3.59
N GLY A 19 3.79 -4.50 3.16
CA GLY A 19 4.52 -4.50 1.90
C GLY A 19 5.66 -5.52 1.88
N LEU A 20 6.46 -5.61 2.96
CA LEU A 20 7.53 -6.61 3.07
C LEU A 20 6.98 -8.03 3.22
N ALA A 21 5.91 -8.22 3.98
CA ALA A 21 5.23 -9.52 4.07
C ALA A 21 4.76 -9.98 2.69
N GLY A 22 4.16 -9.09 1.90
CA GLY A 22 3.76 -9.35 0.52
C GLY A 22 4.93 -9.68 -0.38
N ALA A 23 6.02 -8.90 -0.30
CA ALA A 23 7.22 -9.13 -1.11
C ALA A 23 7.83 -10.51 -0.87
N ARG A 24 7.96 -10.92 0.38
CA ARG A 24 8.45 -12.26 0.75
C ARG A 24 7.57 -13.37 0.21
N ARG A 25 6.26 -13.22 0.28
CA ARG A 25 5.31 -14.23 -0.20
C ARG A 25 5.31 -14.32 -1.73
N ILE A 26 5.36 -13.18 -2.43
CA ILE A 26 5.49 -13.16 -3.90
C ILE A 26 6.75 -13.92 -4.33
N ALA A 27 7.88 -13.64 -3.69
CA ALA A 27 9.14 -14.34 -3.96
C ALA A 27 9.04 -15.84 -3.66
N ALA A 28 8.44 -16.23 -2.53
CA ALA A 28 8.21 -17.64 -2.18
C ALA A 28 7.26 -18.35 -3.13
N GLU A 29 6.38 -17.62 -3.81
CA GLU A 29 5.46 -18.12 -4.83
C GLU A 29 6.00 -17.99 -6.27
N GLY A 30 7.32 -17.77 -6.41
CA GLY A 30 8.04 -17.82 -7.70
C GLY A 30 8.11 -16.51 -8.47
N GLY A 31 7.60 -15.41 -7.91
CA GLY A 31 7.63 -14.10 -8.54
C GLY A 31 8.94 -13.32 -8.32
N ALA A 32 9.30 -12.50 -9.28
CA ALA A 32 10.30 -11.46 -9.10
C ALA A 32 9.66 -10.24 -8.43
N VAL A 33 10.31 -9.70 -7.39
CA VAL A 33 9.78 -8.59 -6.62
C VAL A 33 10.78 -7.45 -6.50
N ALA A 34 10.29 -6.22 -6.67
CA ALA A 34 11.00 -4.99 -6.36
C ALA A 34 10.25 -4.25 -5.25
N VAL A 35 10.98 -3.59 -4.37
CA VAL A 35 10.39 -2.82 -3.27
C VAL A 35 10.99 -1.43 -3.17
N THR A 36 10.19 -0.46 -2.67
CA THR A 36 10.71 0.86 -2.32
C THR A 36 10.52 1.16 -0.84
N GLY A 37 11.27 2.12 -0.34
CA GLY A 37 11.17 2.65 1.03
C GLY A 37 11.99 3.91 1.22
N LEU A 38 11.87 4.54 2.40
CA LEU A 38 12.61 5.76 2.77
C LEU A 38 13.79 5.46 3.69
N ASP A 39 13.59 4.59 4.67
CA ASP A 39 14.56 4.34 5.72
C ASP A 39 15.66 3.38 5.24
N ALA A 40 16.90 3.85 5.24
CA ALA A 40 18.05 3.08 4.74
C ALA A 40 18.28 1.77 5.51
N GLY A 41 18.04 1.76 6.84
CA GLY A 41 18.17 0.57 7.66
C GLY A 41 17.12 -0.50 7.29
N ARG A 42 15.85 -0.08 7.13
CA ARG A 42 14.78 -0.98 6.69
C ARG A 42 14.99 -1.47 5.27
N LEU A 43 15.52 -0.64 4.37
CA LEU A 43 15.88 -1.07 3.02
C LEU A 43 16.98 -2.13 3.07
N ALA A 44 18.02 -1.95 3.90
CA ALA A 44 19.09 -2.94 4.07
C ALA A 44 18.56 -4.28 4.64
N GLU A 45 17.62 -4.25 5.60
CA GLU A 45 16.98 -5.47 6.11
C GLU A 45 16.06 -6.13 5.06
N ALA A 46 15.32 -5.33 4.28
CA ALA A 46 14.52 -5.86 3.19
C ALA A 46 15.39 -6.55 2.13
N ALA A 47 16.55 -5.97 1.79
CA ALA A 47 17.49 -6.57 0.84
C ALA A 47 18.04 -7.94 1.31
N LYS A 48 18.20 -8.13 2.64
CA LYS A 48 18.59 -9.42 3.22
C LYS A 48 17.43 -10.43 3.22
N ALA A 49 16.21 -9.94 3.31
CA ALA A 49 15.01 -10.74 3.47
C ALA A 49 14.41 -11.22 2.12
N LEU A 50 14.82 -10.62 1.02
CA LEU A 50 14.36 -10.93 -0.33
C LEU A 50 15.42 -11.72 -1.12
N PRO A 51 15.05 -12.40 -2.22
CA PRO A 51 16.01 -13.10 -3.07
C PRO A 51 17.11 -12.16 -3.57
N HIS A 52 18.33 -12.70 -3.69
CA HIS A 52 19.45 -11.95 -4.23
C HIS A 52 19.14 -11.37 -5.62
N GLY A 53 19.40 -10.09 -5.81
CA GLY A 53 19.10 -9.39 -7.06
C GLY A 53 17.69 -8.75 -7.11
N SER A 54 16.86 -8.90 -6.07
CA SER A 54 15.62 -8.13 -5.96
C SER A 54 15.93 -6.63 -5.86
N PRO A 55 15.37 -5.76 -6.72
CA PRO A 55 15.59 -4.32 -6.59
C PRO A 55 14.99 -3.80 -5.28
N VAL A 56 15.82 -3.13 -4.47
CA VAL A 56 15.44 -2.47 -3.22
C VAL A 56 15.84 -1.01 -3.32
N LEU A 57 14.86 -0.13 -3.57
CA LEU A 57 15.09 1.22 -4.03
C LEU A 57 14.70 2.25 -2.95
N HIS A 58 15.53 3.28 -2.77
CA HIS A 58 15.12 4.46 -2.03
C HIS A 58 14.17 5.27 -2.91
N ASN A 59 12.97 5.60 -2.40
CA ASN A 59 12.00 6.41 -3.11
C ASN A 59 11.10 7.15 -2.11
N ASP A 60 11.12 8.48 -2.16
CA ASP A 60 10.23 9.32 -1.37
C ASP A 60 8.99 9.67 -2.20
N ALA A 61 7.86 9.05 -1.89
CA ALA A 61 6.60 9.33 -2.57
C ALA A 61 6.15 10.82 -2.45
N ALA A 62 6.65 11.56 -1.47
CA ALA A 62 6.36 12.98 -1.34
C ALA A 62 7.17 13.86 -2.31
N ASP A 63 8.28 13.37 -2.85
CA ASP A 63 9.06 14.07 -3.86
C ASP A 63 8.43 13.89 -5.25
N PRO A 64 8.05 14.97 -5.95
CA PRO A 64 7.49 14.87 -7.31
C PRO A 64 8.43 14.21 -8.32
N ALA A 65 9.74 14.33 -8.17
CA ALA A 65 10.72 13.73 -9.06
C ALA A 65 10.86 12.21 -8.87
N ALA A 66 10.59 11.71 -7.67
CA ALA A 66 10.76 10.29 -7.33
C ALA A 66 9.91 9.33 -8.18
N ALA A 67 8.84 9.82 -8.81
CA ALA A 67 8.01 9.00 -9.71
C ALA A 67 8.71 8.71 -11.05
N SER A 68 9.43 9.69 -11.63
CA SER A 68 10.21 9.50 -12.84
C SER A 68 11.42 8.61 -12.61
N ASP A 69 12.16 8.84 -11.51
CA ASP A 69 13.32 8.03 -11.13
C ASP A 69 12.92 6.55 -10.93
N LEU A 70 11.75 6.33 -10.31
CA LEU A 70 11.19 4.98 -10.15
C LEU A 70 10.83 4.35 -11.49
N ALA A 71 10.26 5.11 -12.41
CA ALA A 71 9.90 4.60 -13.74
C ALA A 71 11.16 4.23 -14.56
N GLU A 72 12.24 5.00 -14.48
CA GLU A 72 13.52 4.68 -15.11
C GLU A 72 14.08 3.36 -14.57
N ALA A 73 14.13 3.18 -13.25
CA ALA A 73 14.60 1.94 -12.63
C ALA A 73 13.73 0.72 -13.01
N VAL A 74 12.41 0.91 -13.12
CA VAL A 74 11.49 -0.16 -13.55
C VAL A 74 11.67 -0.48 -15.04
N GLN A 75 11.92 0.52 -15.88
CA GLN A 75 12.15 0.31 -17.32
C GLN A 75 13.36 -0.61 -17.57
N GLU A 76 14.43 -0.45 -16.79
CA GLU A 76 15.60 -1.34 -16.83
C GLU A 76 15.27 -2.75 -16.33
N TRP A 77 14.39 -2.88 -15.35
CA TRP A 77 13.99 -4.18 -14.77
C TRP A 77 12.99 -4.94 -15.64
N GLY A 78 12.14 -4.25 -16.42
CA GLY A 78 11.16 -4.79 -17.36
C GLY A 78 9.71 -4.53 -16.98
N LEU A 79 8.77 -4.96 -17.83
CA LEU A 79 7.34 -4.72 -17.61
C LEU A 79 6.84 -5.35 -16.31
N LEU A 80 5.92 -4.67 -15.66
CA LEU A 80 5.29 -5.10 -14.41
C LEU A 80 4.00 -5.87 -14.68
N ASP A 81 3.87 -7.05 -14.09
CA ASP A 81 2.61 -7.81 -14.00
C ASP A 81 1.76 -7.36 -12.80
N GLY A 82 2.38 -6.78 -11.80
CA GLY A 82 1.73 -6.27 -10.60
C GLY A 82 2.36 -5.00 -10.06
N LEU A 83 1.52 -4.10 -9.57
CA LEU A 83 1.94 -2.89 -8.86
C LEU A 83 1.13 -2.75 -7.57
N TRP A 84 1.80 -2.72 -6.43
CA TRP A 84 1.15 -2.44 -5.16
C TRP A 84 1.56 -1.06 -4.64
N LEU A 85 0.67 -0.06 -4.80
CA LEU A 85 0.81 1.29 -4.25
C LEU A 85 0.47 1.25 -2.76
N ASN A 86 1.47 0.97 -1.93
CA ASN A 86 1.32 0.73 -0.50
C ASN A 86 2.05 1.79 0.37
N ALA A 87 2.96 2.57 -0.21
CA ALA A 87 3.64 3.63 0.52
C ALA A 87 2.65 4.66 1.09
N GLY A 88 2.92 5.10 2.32
CA GLY A 88 2.15 6.13 2.99
C GLY A 88 2.45 6.17 4.48
N TYR A 89 2.01 7.25 5.13
CA TYR A 89 2.11 7.39 6.58
C TYR A 89 0.83 7.99 7.16
N ALA A 90 0.67 7.88 8.48
CA ALA A 90 -0.38 8.55 9.24
C ALA A 90 0.22 9.53 10.23
N ALA A 91 -0.44 10.65 10.39
CA ALA A 91 -0.42 11.48 11.58
C ALA A 91 -1.87 11.69 12.01
N ILE A 92 -2.14 11.60 13.29
CA ILE A 92 -3.45 11.78 13.88
C ILE A 92 -3.38 12.94 14.89
N GLY A 93 -4.44 13.70 15.01
CA GLY A 93 -4.49 14.83 15.91
C GLY A 93 -5.86 15.51 15.88
N PRO A 94 -6.14 16.40 16.85
CA PRO A 94 -7.38 17.17 16.85
C PRO A 94 -7.47 18.07 15.62
N LEU A 95 -8.70 18.37 15.20
CA LEU A 95 -8.97 19.18 14.00
C LEU A 95 -8.27 20.53 14.04
N GLU A 96 -8.22 21.14 15.22
CA GLU A 96 -7.69 22.49 15.45
C GLU A 96 -6.16 22.57 15.34
N GLU A 97 -5.46 21.44 15.37
CA GLU A 97 -3.99 21.36 15.23
C GLU A 97 -3.53 21.08 13.80
N ILE A 98 -4.46 20.90 12.85
CA ILE A 98 -4.10 20.66 11.43
C ILE A 98 -3.75 22.00 10.79
N ASP A 99 -2.47 22.17 10.48
CA ASP A 99 -1.97 23.32 9.72
C ASP A 99 -1.74 22.97 8.23
N ALA A 100 -1.42 23.99 7.44
CA ALA A 100 -1.17 23.83 6.01
C ALA A 100 0.04 22.92 5.72
N ALA A 101 1.07 22.96 6.55
CA ALA A 101 2.27 22.17 6.36
C ALA A 101 1.99 20.68 6.58
N ALA A 102 1.25 20.33 7.64
CA ALA A 102 0.82 18.96 7.91
C ALA A 102 -0.11 18.45 6.80
N PHE A 103 -1.05 19.30 6.34
CA PHE A 103 -1.93 18.98 5.21
C PHE A 103 -1.13 18.68 3.95
N ASP A 104 -0.24 19.59 3.53
CA ASP A 104 0.53 19.47 2.31
C ASP A 104 1.47 18.25 2.33
N ALA A 105 2.13 17.99 3.46
CA ALA A 105 3.02 16.85 3.63
C ALA A 105 2.28 15.51 3.47
N MET A 106 1.11 15.36 4.12
CA MET A 106 0.36 14.11 4.05
C MET A 106 -0.30 13.91 2.68
N MET A 107 -0.82 14.97 2.07
CA MET A 107 -1.34 14.94 0.71
C MET A 107 -0.24 14.65 -0.31
N ALA A 108 0.96 15.18 -0.13
CA ALA A 108 2.10 14.90 -0.98
C ALA A 108 2.46 13.41 -1.00
N ALA A 109 2.65 12.81 0.18
CA ALA A 109 3.05 11.42 0.29
C ALA A 109 1.92 10.43 -0.05
N ASN A 110 0.72 10.65 0.49
CA ASN A 110 -0.36 9.67 0.43
C ASN A 110 -1.27 9.78 -0.80
N VAL A 111 -1.28 10.94 -1.48
CA VAL A 111 -2.20 11.19 -2.61
C VAL A 111 -1.43 11.52 -3.88
N ARG A 112 -0.62 12.61 -3.86
CA ARG A 112 0.16 13.03 -5.02
C ARG A 112 1.17 11.96 -5.44
N GLY A 113 1.87 11.37 -4.47
CA GLY A 113 2.85 10.31 -4.73
C GLY A 113 2.28 9.14 -5.51
N PRO A 114 1.26 8.42 -5.00
CA PRO A 114 0.63 7.33 -5.73
C PRO A 114 0.05 7.73 -7.09
N MET A 115 -0.49 8.95 -7.23
CA MET A 115 -0.96 9.49 -8.50
C MET A 115 0.17 9.60 -9.52
N LEU A 116 1.28 10.24 -9.14
CA LEU A 116 2.42 10.43 -10.02
C LEU A 116 3.14 9.10 -10.32
N GLN A 117 3.28 8.23 -9.32
CA GLN A 117 3.86 6.90 -9.50
C GLN A 117 3.04 6.08 -10.51
N LEU A 118 1.71 6.03 -10.39
CA LEU A 118 0.90 5.31 -11.38
C LEU A 118 0.97 5.96 -12.75
N ALA A 119 0.95 7.29 -12.84
CA ALA A 119 1.07 7.99 -14.10
C ALA A 119 2.37 7.63 -14.84
N ALA A 120 3.51 7.64 -14.12
CA ALA A 120 4.81 7.30 -14.68
C ALA A 120 4.98 5.81 -14.99
N LEU A 121 4.43 4.93 -14.15
CA LEU A 121 4.55 3.48 -14.27
C LEU A 121 3.50 2.85 -15.19
N SER A 122 2.38 3.52 -15.47
CA SER A 122 1.30 2.90 -16.26
C SER A 122 1.73 2.43 -17.66
N PRO A 123 2.65 3.11 -18.41
CA PRO A 123 3.17 2.59 -19.66
C PRO A 123 4.00 1.30 -19.50
N LEU A 124 4.55 1.07 -18.32
CA LEU A 124 5.39 -0.09 -17.98
C LEU A 124 4.59 -1.26 -17.39
N LEU A 125 3.28 -1.11 -17.22
CA LEU A 125 2.41 -2.23 -16.85
C LEU A 125 2.18 -3.14 -18.06
N ALA A 126 2.38 -4.44 -17.89
CA ALA A 126 2.06 -5.43 -18.92
C ALA A 126 0.54 -5.45 -19.21
N PRO A 127 0.11 -5.83 -20.43
CA PRO A 127 -1.30 -6.12 -20.67
C PRO A 127 -1.80 -7.18 -19.68
N GLY A 128 -2.96 -6.94 -19.06
CA GLY A 128 -3.51 -7.83 -18.04
C GLY A 128 -2.90 -7.69 -16.63
N ALA A 129 -2.01 -6.74 -16.39
CA ALA A 129 -1.42 -6.49 -15.08
C ALA A 129 -2.48 -6.15 -14.00
N SER A 130 -2.07 -6.21 -12.75
CA SER A 130 -2.93 -5.84 -11.61
C SER A 130 -2.30 -4.76 -10.75
N VAL A 131 -3.09 -3.76 -10.39
CA VAL A 131 -2.73 -2.69 -9.46
C VAL A 131 -3.54 -2.83 -8.18
N VAL A 132 -2.87 -2.79 -7.04
CA VAL A 132 -3.49 -2.73 -5.71
C VAL A 132 -3.11 -1.41 -5.05
N VAL A 133 -4.08 -0.74 -4.43
CA VAL A 133 -3.89 0.54 -3.74
C VAL A 133 -4.26 0.37 -2.28
N THR A 134 -3.37 0.74 -1.36
CA THR A 134 -3.64 0.64 0.08
C THR A 134 -4.34 1.89 0.60
N SER A 135 -5.64 1.76 0.88
CA SER A 135 -6.45 2.73 1.63
C SER A 135 -6.39 2.46 3.14
N SER A 136 -7.45 2.65 3.88
CA SER A 136 -7.58 2.38 5.31
C SER A 136 -9.04 2.32 5.73
N SER A 137 -9.37 1.56 6.76
CA SER A 137 -10.66 1.59 7.46
C SER A 137 -11.02 2.99 7.98
N SER A 138 -10.02 3.83 8.30
CA SER A 138 -10.24 5.22 8.74
C SER A 138 -11.08 6.06 7.78
N THR A 139 -11.13 5.71 6.50
CA THR A 139 -12.00 6.33 5.50
C THR A 139 -13.50 6.19 5.85
N TYR A 140 -13.85 5.18 6.65
CA TYR A 140 -15.23 4.78 6.96
C TYR A 140 -15.59 4.89 8.44
N GLU A 141 -14.59 4.99 9.32
CA GLU A 141 -14.79 4.98 10.78
C GLU A 141 -15.37 6.27 11.33
N GLY A 142 -15.15 7.42 10.70
CA GLY A 142 -15.55 8.72 11.23
C GLY A 142 -14.84 9.11 12.54
N ALA A 143 -13.63 8.58 12.77
CA ALA A 143 -12.88 8.84 13.99
C ALA A 143 -12.38 10.30 14.07
N ALA A 144 -12.65 10.98 15.17
CA ALA A 144 -12.44 12.43 15.34
C ALA A 144 -11.00 12.90 15.10
N MET A 145 -10.01 12.04 15.41
CA MET A 145 -8.58 12.40 15.33
C MET A 145 -7.95 12.09 13.96
N THR A 146 -8.71 11.60 12.98
CA THR A 146 -8.15 11.05 11.72
C THR A 146 -8.57 11.82 10.47
N SER A 147 -9.18 12.98 10.58
CA SER A 147 -9.83 13.68 9.46
C SER A 147 -8.92 13.85 8.24
N LEU A 148 -7.68 14.34 8.42
CA LEU A 148 -6.71 14.49 7.33
C LEU A 148 -6.26 13.15 6.75
N TYR A 149 -5.90 12.20 7.62
CA TYR A 149 -5.49 10.86 7.17
C TYR A 149 -6.62 10.16 6.41
N ALA A 150 -7.83 10.16 6.96
CA ALA A 150 -9.02 9.60 6.32
C ALA A 150 -9.30 10.25 4.94
N ALA A 151 -9.14 11.56 4.82
CA ALA A 151 -9.28 12.28 3.55
C ALA A 151 -8.26 11.78 2.51
N THR A 152 -6.99 11.61 2.89
CA THR A 152 -5.97 11.08 1.95
C THR A 152 -6.31 9.65 1.51
N LYS A 153 -6.79 8.80 2.41
CA LYS A 153 -7.15 7.41 2.11
C LYS A 153 -8.46 7.31 1.32
N GLY A 154 -9.40 8.21 1.54
CA GLY A 154 -10.61 8.36 0.71
C GLY A 154 -10.30 8.82 -0.71
N ALA A 155 -9.34 9.72 -0.89
CA ALA A 155 -8.87 10.13 -2.21
C ALA A 155 -8.35 8.93 -3.03
N LEU A 156 -7.61 8.01 -2.41
CA LEU A 156 -7.13 6.79 -3.07
C LEU A 156 -8.26 5.90 -3.56
N VAL A 157 -9.33 5.77 -2.79
CA VAL A 157 -10.55 5.01 -3.19
C VAL A 157 -11.18 5.61 -4.43
N ALA A 158 -11.34 6.93 -4.47
CA ALA A 158 -11.91 7.63 -5.63
C ALA A 158 -11.00 7.50 -6.87
N MET A 159 -9.69 7.72 -6.69
CA MET A 159 -8.70 7.59 -7.76
C MET A 159 -8.66 6.17 -8.34
N ALA A 160 -8.68 5.14 -7.50
CA ALA A 160 -8.62 3.74 -7.93
C ALA A 160 -9.80 3.36 -8.84
N ARG A 161 -11.00 3.88 -8.60
CA ARG A 161 -12.16 3.66 -9.47
C ARG A 161 -11.95 4.27 -10.86
N SER A 162 -11.43 5.49 -10.93
CA SER A 162 -11.10 6.15 -12.19
C SER A 162 -9.99 5.42 -12.94
N TRP A 163 -8.96 4.97 -12.22
CA TRP A 163 -7.86 4.19 -12.79
C TRP A 163 -8.31 2.83 -13.31
N ALA A 164 -9.24 2.16 -12.61
CA ALA A 164 -9.84 0.91 -13.06
C ALA A 164 -10.51 1.08 -14.43
N SER A 165 -11.28 2.16 -14.61
CA SER A 165 -11.93 2.47 -15.89
C SER A 165 -10.91 2.83 -16.97
N ALA A 166 -9.91 3.65 -16.65
CA ALA A 166 -8.92 4.12 -17.61
C ALA A 166 -7.99 3.00 -18.12
N LEU A 167 -7.66 2.04 -17.28
CA LEU A 167 -6.72 0.95 -17.58
C LEU A 167 -7.40 -0.33 -18.09
N ALA A 168 -8.72 -0.45 -17.93
CA ALA A 168 -9.51 -1.61 -18.39
C ALA A 168 -9.33 -1.97 -19.89
N PRO A 169 -9.19 -1.01 -20.83
CA PRO A 169 -8.96 -1.34 -22.26
C PRO A 169 -7.66 -2.14 -22.49
N ARG A 170 -6.71 -2.10 -21.55
CA ARG A 170 -5.47 -2.90 -21.57
C ARG A 170 -5.59 -4.20 -20.77
N GLY A 171 -6.79 -4.53 -20.27
CA GLY A 171 -7.04 -5.66 -19.37
C GLY A 171 -6.49 -5.47 -17.96
N ILE A 172 -5.98 -4.27 -17.61
CA ILE A 172 -5.37 -3.99 -16.32
C ILE A 172 -6.45 -3.77 -15.28
N ARG A 173 -6.34 -4.46 -14.15
CA ARG A 173 -7.27 -4.36 -13.00
C ARG A 173 -6.70 -3.39 -11.97
N VAL A 174 -7.57 -2.65 -11.30
CA VAL A 174 -7.19 -1.77 -10.18
C VAL A 174 -8.16 -2.00 -9.03
N ASN A 175 -7.64 -2.40 -7.87
CA ASN A 175 -8.45 -2.66 -6.67
C ASN A 175 -7.85 -1.99 -5.43
N VAL A 176 -8.65 -1.84 -4.41
CA VAL A 176 -8.27 -1.18 -3.16
C VAL A 176 -8.25 -2.20 -2.02
N LEU A 177 -7.12 -2.26 -1.33
CA LEU A 177 -7.00 -2.90 -0.03
C LEU A 177 -7.38 -1.88 1.05
N VAL A 178 -8.26 -2.26 1.97
CA VAL A 178 -8.73 -1.43 3.09
C VAL A 178 -8.35 -2.11 4.42
N PRO A 179 -7.10 -1.92 4.89
CA PRO A 179 -6.68 -2.49 6.17
C PRO A 179 -7.35 -1.76 7.34
N GLY A 180 -7.72 -2.52 8.37
CA GLY A 180 -8.01 -2.04 9.70
C GLY A 180 -6.74 -1.95 10.57
N PRO A 181 -6.85 -2.24 11.88
CA PRO A 181 -5.70 -2.31 12.77
C PRO A 181 -4.84 -3.53 12.42
N ILE A 182 -3.67 -3.29 11.83
CA ILE A 182 -2.68 -4.30 11.49
C ILE A 182 -1.43 -4.12 12.35
N GLU A 183 -0.91 -5.19 12.92
CA GLU A 183 0.35 -5.22 13.68
C GLU A 183 1.53 -4.89 12.76
N THR A 184 1.95 -3.65 12.77
CA THR A 184 3.07 -3.13 12.02
C THR A 184 3.72 -1.97 12.77
N ASN A 185 4.93 -1.56 12.35
CA ASN A 185 5.58 -0.37 12.88
C ASN A 185 4.91 0.95 12.46
N PHE A 186 3.75 0.89 11.84
CA PHE A 186 3.05 2.07 11.28
C PHE A 186 2.65 3.10 12.35
N ARG A 187 2.39 2.66 13.60
CA ARG A 187 1.97 3.52 14.71
C ARG A 187 3.11 4.00 15.61
N HIS A 188 4.37 3.83 15.19
CA HIS A 188 5.52 4.32 15.95
C HIS A 188 5.61 5.86 16.06
N PHE A 189 4.73 6.60 15.38
CA PHE A 189 4.57 8.04 15.61
C PHE A 189 3.91 8.37 16.97
N LEU A 190 3.25 7.41 17.62
CA LEU A 190 2.70 7.58 18.97
C LEU A 190 3.77 7.25 20.03
N PRO A 191 3.84 8.03 21.14
CA PRO A 191 4.62 7.64 22.31
C PRO A 191 4.19 6.26 22.83
N ASP A 192 5.14 5.46 23.34
CA ASP A 192 4.87 4.09 23.76
C ASP A 192 3.70 3.99 24.76
N THR A 193 3.63 4.90 25.73
CA THR A 193 2.56 4.93 26.75
C THR A 193 1.17 5.23 26.16
N ALA A 194 1.09 6.00 25.10
CA ALA A 194 -0.17 6.31 24.40
C ALA A 194 -0.54 5.22 23.40
N ARG A 195 0.46 4.55 22.81
CA ARG A 195 0.26 3.52 21.80
C ARG A 195 -0.51 2.33 22.34
N ASP A 196 -0.11 1.76 23.49
CA ASP A 196 -0.74 0.59 24.09
C ASP A 196 -2.22 0.86 24.42
N ALA A 197 -2.53 2.03 24.98
CA ALA A 197 -3.90 2.44 25.26
C ALA A 197 -4.72 2.63 23.98
N PHE A 198 -4.13 3.25 22.96
CA PHE A 198 -4.77 3.45 21.66
C PHE A 198 -5.02 2.12 20.95
N GLU A 199 -4.04 1.22 20.94
CA GLU A 199 -4.17 -0.10 20.32
C GLU A 199 -5.24 -0.95 21.03
N SER A 200 -5.26 -0.95 22.35
CA SER A 200 -6.30 -1.63 23.13
C SER A 200 -7.70 -1.07 22.83
N PHE A 201 -7.83 0.26 22.72
CA PHE A 201 -9.09 0.89 22.36
C PHE A 201 -9.52 0.50 20.94
N VAL A 202 -8.63 0.58 19.95
CA VAL A 202 -8.97 0.22 18.56
C VAL A 202 -9.34 -1.25 18.45
N VAL A 203 -8.60 -2.15 19.09
CA VAL A 203 -8.89 -3.61 19.11
C VAL A 203 -10.25 -3.88 19.74
N SER A 204 -10.65 -3.13 20.77
CA SER A 204 -11.97 -3.29 21.41
C SER A 204 -13.14 -3.01 20.47
N GLN A 205 -12.92 -2.29 19.36
CA GLN A 205 -13.94 -2.02 18.34
C GLN A 205 -13.99 -3.10 17.25
N VAL A 206 -12.98 -3.98 17.19
CA VAL A 206 -12.88 -5.04 16.16
C VAL A 206 -13.68 -6.25 16.56
N PRO A 207 -14.67 -6.71 15.78
CA PRO A 207 -15.46 -7.92 16.08
C PRO A 207 -14.60 -9.19 16.31
N LEU A 208 -13.50 -9.37 15.57
CA LEU A 208 -12.57 -10.48 15.81
C LEU A 208 -11.67 -10.29 17.04
N ALA A 209 -11.83 -9.19 17.80
CA ALA A 209 -11.17 -8.88 19.06
C ALA A 209 -9.63 -8.97 19.05
N ARG A 210 -9.01 -8.70 17.91
CA ARG A 210 -7.55 -8.60 17.74
C ARG A 210 -7.17 -7.72 16.58
N ALA A 211 -5.94 -7.26 16.55
CA ALA A 211 -5.34 -6.73 15.33
C ALA A 211 -5.09 -7.87 14.33
N GLY A 212 -5.10 -7.54 13.05
CA GLY A 212 -4.63 -8.44 12.00
C GLY A 212 -3.10 -8.41 11.89
N THR A 213 -2.52 -9.44 11.32
CA THR A 213 -1.08 -9.49 11.02
C THR A 213 -0.77 -8.87 9.64
N ALA A 214 0.48 -8.48 9.42
CA ALA A 214 0.95 -8.04 8.11
C ALA A 214 0.75 -9.12 7.03
N ASP A 215 0.91 -10.40 7.39
CA ASP A 215 0.70 -11.54 6.48
C ASP A 215 -0.77 -11.75 6.11
N GLU A 216 -1.72 -11.49 7.03
CA GLU A 216 -3.15 -11.55 6.71
C GLU A 216 -3.56 -10.46 5.72
N ALA A 217 -3.07 -9.24 5.90
CA ALA A 217 -3.33 -8.15 4.95
C ALA A 217 -2.64 -8.42 3.59
N ALA A 218 -1.40 -8.89 3.60
CA ALA A 218 -0.68 -9.28 2.39
C ALA A 218 -1.40 -10.40 1.63
N ALA A 219 -2.03 -11.37 2.31
CA ALA A 219 -2.77 -12.44 1.65
C ALA A 219 -3.87 -11.92 0.71
N VAL A 220 -4.61 -10.91 1.15
CA VAL A 220 -5.68 -10.29 0.34
C VAL A 220 -5.07 -9.44 -0.79
N ALA A 221 -4.00 -8.69 -0.54
CA ALA A 221 -3.30 -7.96 -1.59
C ALA A 221 -2.78 -8.91 -2.69
N LEU A 222 -2.22 -10.05 -2.31
CA LEU A 222 -1.73 -11.06 -3.26
C LEU A 222 -2.86 -11.73 -4.04
N PHE A 223 -4.02 -11.99 -3.42
CA PHE A 223 -5.21 -12.42 -4.15
C PHE A 223 -5.57 -11.40 -5.23
N LEU A 224 -5.64 -10.12 -4.88
CA LEU A 224 -5.99 -9.06 -5.82
C LEU A 224 -4.94 -8.89 -6.94
N LEU A 225 -3.65 -9.11 -6.65
CA LEU A 225 -2.56 -9.06 -7.63
C LEU A 225 -2.54 -10.29 -8.55
N SER A 226 -3.07 -11.43 -8.12
CA SER A 226 -3.03 -12.70 -8.85
C SER A 226 -4.16 -12.84 -9.86
N ASP A 227 -4.07 -13.87 -10.70
CA ASP A 227 -5.09 -14.24 -11.68
C ASP A 227 -6.37 -14.80 -11.02
N ASP A 228 -6.32 -15.19 -9.72
CA ASP A 228 -7.50 -15.58 -8.94
C ASP A 228 -8.54 -14.44 -8.85
N ALA A 229 -8.10 -13.18 -9.01
CA ALA A 229 -8.96 -11.99 -9.05
C ALA A 229 -9.23 -11.48 -10.47
N SER A 230 -9.15 -12.35 -11.49
CA SER A 230 -9.24 -11.96 -12.93
C SER A 230 -10.52 -11.21 -13.32
N TYR A 231 -11.60 -11.38 -12.58
CA TYR A 231 -12.86 -10.64 -12.83
C TYR A 231 -13.18 -9.61 -11.74
N VAL A 232 -12.13 -9.15 -11.02
CA VAL A 232 -12.24 -8.17 -9.91
C VAL A 232 -11.49 -6.90 -10.27
N THR A 233 -12.19 -5.78 -10.46
CA THR A 233 -11.62 -4.46 -10.68
C THR A 233 -12.54 -3.37 -10.12
N GLY A 234 -11.99 -2.23 -9.69
CA GLY A 234 -12.71 -1.11 -9.09
C GLY A 234 -13.28 -1.38 -7.69
N SER A 235 -12.92 -2.50 -7.09
CA SER A 235 -13.49 -3.00 -5.83
C SER A 235 -12.62 -2.67 -4.62
N GLN A 236 -13.23 -2.68 -3.45
CA GLN A 236 -12.59 -2.49 -2.17
C GLN A 236 -12.69 -3.76 -1.33
N TYR A 237 -11.59 -4.13 -0.71
CA TYR A 237 -11.51 -5.33 0.13
C TYR A 237 -11.03 -4.96 1.53
N ALA A 238 -11.93 -5.02 2.50
CA ALA A 238 -11.61 -4.81 3.90
C ALA A 238 -10.82 -5.99 4.48
N VAL A 239 -9.77 -5.66 5.23
CA VAL A 239 -8.99 -6.61 6.04
C VAL A 239 -8.86 -6.01 7.42
N ASP A 240 -9.94 -6.03 8.18
CA ASP A 240 -10.12 -5.20 9.36
C ASP A 240 -10.77 -5.94 10.55
N GLY A 241 -10.94 -7.24 10.43
CA GLY A 241 -11.59 -8.05 11.47
C GLY A 241 -13.07 -7.74 11.68
N GLY A 242 -13.73 -7.10 10.70
CA GLY A 242 -15.15 -6.71 10.74
C GLY A 242 -15.38 -5.30 11.27
N LEU A 243 -14.33 -4.47 11.40
CA LEU A 243 -14.43 -3.13 12.00
C LEU A 243 -15.41 -2.22 11.24
N VAL A 244 -15.38 -2.22 9.89
CA VAL A 244 -16.24 -1.32 9.09
C VAL A 244 -17.29 -2.04 8.25
N MET A 245 -17.27 -3.36 8.15
CA MET A 245 -18.27 -4.20 7.45
C MET A 245 -18.71 -3.64 6.08
N LEU A 246 -17.73 -3.37 5.20
CA LEU A 246 -17.95 -2.84 3.84
C LEU A 246 -18.62 -3.87 2.93
#